data_b89a37ad74d354765aac4ab9489934a6
#
_entry.id   b89a37ad74d354765aac4ab9489934a6
#
_cell.length_a   1.000
_cell.length_b   1.000
_cell.length_c   1.000
_cell.angle_alpha   90.00
_cell.angle_beta   90.00
_cell.angle_gamma   90.00
#
_symmetry.space_group_name_H-M   'P 1'
#
loop_
_entity.id
_entity.type
_entity.pdbx_description
1 polymer ?
#
loop_
_entity_poly.entity_id
_entity_poly.type
_entity_poly.pdbx_seq_one_letter_code
_entity_poly.pdbx_strand_id
1 'polypeptide(L)'
;MLFLLRNTIAKRMFATCVALPLAGLGATAQAESQWGSGQNLYNKLCGYCHKAEVGVGPLLEGRGLPEAYVKAIVRSGFNAMPAFPASYVDDESIALLVKYLSTLPAPAAQP
;
A
#
# COMPACT_ATOMS: atom_id res chain seq x y z
N MET A 1 -80.63 -0.33 -31.45
CA MET A 1 -80.20 -1.68 -31.17
C MET A 1 -78.72 -1.74 -31.52
N LEU A 2 -77.86 -1.35 -30.68
CA LEU A 2 -77.29 -1.95 -29.54
C LEU A 2 -76.59 -3.28 -29.82
N PHE A 3 -75.26 -3.32 -29.96
CA PHE A 3 -74.39 -4.41 -29.54
C PHE A 3 -72.96 -3.94 -29.54
N LEU A 4 -72.52 -3.64 -28.44
CA LEU A 4 -71.32 -3.91 -27.64
C LEU A 4 -70.24 -4.73 -28.36
N LEU A 5 -69.20 -4.05 -28.80
CA LEU A 5 -67.90 -4.65 -29.11
C LEU A 5 -67.01 -4.46 -27.93
N ARG A 6 -66.83 -5.51 -27.09
CA ARG A 6 -65.86 -5.61 -26.05
C ARG A 6 -64.53 -5.81 -26.70
N ASN A 7 -63.76 -4.75 -26.72
CA ASN A 7 -62.38 -4.79 -27.16
C ASN A 7 -61.45 -5.19 -25.97
N THR A 8 -61.08 -6.46 -25.91
CA THR A 8 -60.16 -6.99 -24.98
C THR A 8 -58.74 -6.70 -25.49
N ILE A 9 -58.25 -5.54 -25.12
CA ILE A 9 -56.83 -5.21 -25.34
C ILE A 9 -56.04 -5.96 -24.31
N ALA A 10 -55.45 -7.09 -24.69
CA ALA A 10 -54.47 -7.81 -23.91
C ALA A 10 -53.22 -6.95 -23.80
N LYS A 11 -53.03 -6.32 -22.65
CA LYS A 11 -51.80 -5.62 -22.28
C LYS A 11 -50.70 -6.66 -22.09
N ARG A 12 -49.91 -6.87 -23.10
CA ARG A 12 -48.63 -7.55 -22.96
C ARG A 12 -47.67 -6.60 -22.26
N MET A 13 -47.54 -6.74 -20.94
CA MET A 13 -46.47 -6.14 -20.18
C MET A 13 -45.17 -6.89 -20.52
N PHE A 14 -44.37 -6.30 -21.38
CA PHE A 14 -42.98 -6.68 -21.52
C PHE A 14 -42.25 -6.14 -20.31
N ALA A 15 -41.98 -7.01 -19.35
CA ALA A 15 -41.03 -6.74 -18.28
C ALA A 15 -39.63 -6.75 -18.88
N THR A 16 -39.12 -5.59 -19.22
CA THR A 16 -37.73 -5.41 -19.59
C THR A 16 -36.90 -5.49 -18.29
N CYS A 17 -36.39 -6.67 -18.00
CA CYS A 17 -35.31 -6.83 -16.98
C CYS A 17 -34.05 -6.13 -17.51
N VAL A 18 -33.84 -4.90 -17.10
CA VAL A 18 -32.58 -4.23 -17.27
C VAL A 18 -31.59 -4.87 -16.25
N ALA A 19 -30.82 -5.83 -16.73
CA ALA A 19 -29.68 -6.34 -15.98
C ALA A 19 -28.62 -5.24 -15.97
N LEU A 20 -28.53 -4.50 -14.85
CA LEU A 20 -27.37 -3.64 -14.58
C LEU A 20 -26.16 -4.57 -14.36
N PRO A 21 -25.06 -4.41 -15.12
CA PRO A 21 -23.81 -5.03 -14.73
C PRO A 21 -23.32 -4.34 -13.44
N LEU A 22 -23.36 -5.06 -12.33
CA LEU A 22 -22.55 -4.69 -11.17
C LEU A 22 -21.09 -4.77 -11.62
N ALA A 23 -20.56 -3.67 -12.13
CA ALA A 23 -19.13 -3.48 -12.20
C ALA A 23 -18.64 -3.42 -10.75
N GLY A 24 -18.24 -4.57 -10.22
CA GLY A 24 -17.57 -4.67 -8.94
C GLY A 24 -16.29 -3.86 -9.03
N LEU A 25 -16.31 -2.63 -8.55
CA LEU A 25 -15.12 -1.92 -8.15
C LEU A 25 -14.52 -2.72 -7.00
N GLY A 26 -13.65 -3.66 -7.35
CA GLY A 26 -12.79 -4.32 -6.39
C GLY A 26 -11.88 -3.24 -5.79
N ALA A 27 -12.34 -2.57 -4.75
CA ALA A 27 -11.45 -1.83 -3.89
C ALA A 27 -10.51 -2.88 -3.31
N THR A 28 -9.30 -2.98 -3.83
CA THR A 28 -8.20 -3.65 -3.15
C THR A 28 -8.02 -2.88 -1.85
N ALA A 29 -8.51 -3.44 -0.75
CA ALA A 29 -8.19 -2.96 0.57
C ALA A 29 -6.67 -3.11 0.71
N GLN A 30 -5.93 -2.06 0.44
CA GLN A 30 -4.53 -1.98 0.80
C GLN A 30 -4.52 -1.95 2.32
N ALA A 31 -3.87 -2.93 2.92
CA ALA A 31 -3.64 -2.92 4.35
C ALA A 31 -2.94 -1.60 4.69
N GLU A 32 -3.58 -0.80 5.54
CA GLU A 32 -2.97 0.45 5.99
C GLU A 32 -1.71 0.09 6.78
N SER A 33 -0.55 0.57 6.33
CA SER A 33 0.70 0.34 7.03
C SER A 33 0.67 1.02 8.40
N GLN A 34 1.23 0.37 9.42
CA GLN A 34 1.27 0.91 10.78
C GLN A 34 1.93 2.29 10.86
N TRP A 35 2.83 2.58 9.95
CA TRP A 35 3.57 3.84 9.90
C TRP A 35 3.02 4.85 8.88
N GLY A 36 1.98 4.51 8.14
CA GLY A 36 1.32 5.35 7.16
C GLY A 36 2.13 5.61 5.89
N SER A 37 3.42 5.90 6.01
CA SER A 37 4.32 6.10 4.85
C SER A 37 5.77 5.70 5.16
N GLY A 38 6.53 5.37 4.11
CA GLY A 38 7.95 5.07 4.24
C GLY A 38 8.76 6.25 4.76
N GLN A 39 8.40 7.46 4.35
CA GLN A 39 9.01 8.69 4.87
C GLN A 39 8.78 8.85 6.38
N ASN A 40 7.58 8.58 6.84
CA ASN A 40 7.25 8.69 8.26
C ASN A 40 8.04 7.65 9.09
N LEU A 41 8.06 6.40 8.62
CA LEU A 41 8.86 5.34 9.25
C LEU A 41 10.36 5.72 9.28
N TYR A 42 10.90 6.18 8.14
CA TYR A 42 12.29 6.62 8.09
C TYR A 42 12.58 7.74 9.08
N ASN A 43 11.80 8.81 9.06
CA ASN A 43 12.05 9.99 9.90
C ASN A 43 11.88 9.74 11.39
N LYS A 44 10.95 8.87 11.77
CA LYS A 44 10.59 8.66 13.18
C LYS A 44 11.24 7.43 13.82
N LEU A 45 11.85 6.55 13.03
CA LEU A 45 12.50 5.35 13.55
C LEU A 45 13.90 5.16 12.97
N CYS A 46 13.99 4.84 11.68
CA CYS A 46 15.24 4.46 11.03
C CYS A 46 16.30 5.58 11.08
N GLY A 47 15.86 6.81 10.85
CA GLY A 47 16.71 8.00 10.79
C GLY A 47 17.41 8.35 12.10
N TYR A 48 16.97 7.83 13.23
CA TYR A 48 17.70 8.02 14.50
C TYR A 48 19.11 7.43 14.47
N CYS A 49 19.36 6.47 13.59
CA CYS A 49 20.67 5.84 13.43
C CYS A 49 21.21 5.98 12.00
N HIS A 50 20.35 6.11 11.00
CA HIS A 50 20.71 5.99 9.59
C HIS A 50 20.80 7.32 8.82
N LYS A 51 20.58 8.47 9.46
CA LYS A 51 20.83 9.77 8.84
C LYS A 51 22.31 10.13 8.86
N ALA A 52 22.76 10.86 7.83
CA ALA A 52 24.16 11.24 7.65
C ALA A 52 24.73 11.99 8.84
N GLU A 53 23.97 12.87 9.45
CA GLU A 53 24.39 13.67 10.60
C GLU A 53 24.50 12.87 11.90
N VAL A 54 23.94 11.65 11.94
CA VAL A 54 23.97 10.80 13.15
C VAL A 54 25.20 9.90 13.19
N GLY A 55 25.59 9.32 12.05
CA GLY A 55 26.83 8.55 11.90
C GLY A 55 26.86 7.22 12.68
N VAL A 56 25.70 6.67 13.12
CA VAL A 56 25.64 5.39 13.84
C VAL A 56 25.47 4.21 12.88
N GLY A 57 24.51 4.28 11.99
CA GLY A 57 24.24 3.26 10.99
C GLY A 57 24.70 3.69 9.60
N PRO A 58 24.79 2.75 8.64
CA PRO A 58 25.09 3.10 7.26
C PRO A 58 23.93 3.93 6.65
N LEU A 59 24.26 4.82 5.73
CA LEU A 59 23.27 5.57 4.95
C LEU A 59 22.45 4.59 4.11
N LEU A 60 21.14 4.79 4.05
CA LEU A 60 20.21 3.92 3.34
C LEU A 60 19.74 4.53 2.02
N GLU A 61 19.80 5.86 1.90
CA GLU A 61 19.28 6.62 0.79
C GLU A 61 19.96 6.23 -0.53
N GLY A 62 19.14 6.09 -1.59
CA GLY A 62 19.65 5.90 -2.96
C GLY A 62 20.47 4.64 -3.22
N ARG A 63 20.52 3.70 -2.26
CA ARG A 63 21.36 2.48 -2.39
C ARG A 63 20.69 1.36 -3.19
N GLY A 64 19.40 1.50 -3.54
CA GLY A 64 18.68 0.46 -4.28
C GLY A 64 18.58 -0.87 -3.52
N LEU A 65 18.46 -0.84 -2.20
CA LEU A 65 18.42 -2.05 -1.38
C LEU A 65 17.15 -2.87 -1.70
N PRO A 66 17.28 -4.18 -1.99
CA PRO A 66 16.13 -5.05 -2.20
C PRO A 66 15.25 -5.15 -0.95
N GLU A 67 13.93 -5.16 -1.12
CA GLU A 67 12.98 -5.25 -0.01
C GLU A 67 13.22 -6.48 0.86
N ALA A 68 13.44 -7.65 0.24
CA ALA A 68 13.71 -8.88 0.98
C ALA A 68 14.96 -8.78 1.88
N TYR A 69 15.99 -8.08 1.43
CA TYR A 69 17.19 -7.82 2.22
C TYR A 69 16.88 -6.89 3.41
N VAL A 70 16.21 -5.77 3.16
CA VAL A 70 15.82 -4.82 4.21
C VAL A 70 14.93 -5.51 5.25
N LYS A 71 13.95 -6.29 4.81
CA LYS A 71 13.07 -7.06 5.68
C LYS A 71 13.87 -8.05 6.55
N ALA A 72 14.79 -8.80 5.99
CA ALA A 72 15.62 -9.73 6.74
C ALA A 72 16.42 -9.04 7.85
N ILE A 73 17.06 -7.90 7.54
CA ILE A 73 17.83 -7.13 8.52
C ILE A 73 16.93 -6.53 9.59
N VAL A 74 15.78 -5.96 9.20
CA VAL A 74 14.82 -5.37 10.15
C VAL A 74 14.28 -6.43 11.12
N ARG A 75 14.01 -7.66 10.63
CA ARG A 75 13.48 -8.75 11.47
C ARG A 75 14.52 -9.38 12.40
N SER A 76 15.76 -9.50 11.93
CA SER A 76 16.82 -10.19 12.68
C SER A 76 17.68 -9.23 13.49
N GLY A 77 17.71 -7.95 13.13
CA GLY A 77 18.74 -7.03 13.61
C GLY A 77 20.09 -7.33 13.00
N PHE A 78 21.04 -6.44 13.19
CA PHE A 78 22.41 -6.64 12.75
C PHE A 78 23.37 -5.75 13.54
N ASN A 79 24.37 -6.34 14.20
CA ASN A 79 25.29 -5.64 15.09
C ASN A 79 24.54 -4.81 16.16
N ALA A 80 24.72 -3.48 16.14
CA ALA A 80 24.01 -2.56 17.05
C ALA A 80 22.57 -2.27 16.66
N MET A 81 22.13 -2.64 15.45
CA MET A 81 20.76 -2.47 15.01
C MET A 81 19.84 -3.50 15.68
N PRO A 82 18.83 -3.08 16.45
CA PRO A 82 17.90 -4.02 17.06
C PRO A 82 16.98 -4.69 16.02
N ALA A 83 16.44 -5.84 16.39
CA ALA A 83 15.40 -6.50 15.63
C ALA A 83 14.03 -5.83 15.90
N PHE A 84 13.25 -5.64 14.84
CA PHE A 84 11.91 -5.08 14.93
C PHE A 84 10.86 -6.13 14.53
N PRO A 85 9.97 -6.57 15.43
CA PRO A 85 8.94 -7.53 15.12
C PRO A 85 7.88 -6.93 14.17
N ALA A 86 7.14 -7.79 13.45
CA ALA A 86 6.10 -7.35 12.53
C ALA A 86 4.94 -6.62 13.23
N SER A 87 4.76 -6.83 14.52
CA SER A 87 3.80 -6.09 15.35
C SER A 87 4.20 -4.63 15.59
N TYR A 88 5.46 -4.26 15.33
CA TYR A 88 5.95 -2.88 15.49
C TYR A 88 6.29 -2.22 14.17
N VAL A 89 6.87 -2.95 13.22
CA VAL A 89 7.10 -2.51 11.84
C VAL A 89 6.56 -3.59 10.92
N ASP A 90 5.37 -3.40 10.37
CA ASP A 90 4.75 -4.39 9.48
C ASP A 90 5.44 -4.47 8.11
N ASP A 91 5.14 -5.49 7.34
CA ASP A 91 5.77 -5.73 6.05
C ASP A 91 5.40 -4.65 5.03
N GLU A 92 4.18 -4.11 5.08
CA GLU A 92 3.75 -3.01 4.23
C GLU A 92 4.56 -1.74 4.51
N SER A 93 4.81 -1.43 5.79
CA SER A 93 5.68 -0.32 6.18
C SER A 93 7.11 -0.48 5.65
N ILE A 94 7.65 -1.71 5.62
CA ILE A 94 8.96 -1.98 5.04
C ILE A 94 8.95 -1.75 3.52
N ALA A 95 7.93 -2.22 2.81
CA ALA A 95 7.79 -2.00 1.38
C ALA A 95 7.74 -0.51 1.04
N LEU A 96 6.94 0.26 1.79
CA LEU A 96 6.85 1.72 1.64
C LEU A 96 8.17 2.42 1.99
N LEU A 97 8.89 1.94 2.99
CA LEU A 97 10.23 2.45 3.33
C LEU A 97 11.21 2.26 2.17
N VAL A 98 11.30 1.05 1.62
CA VAL A 98 12.21 0.76 0.50
C VAL A 98 11.87 1.62 -0.70
N LYS A 99 10.58 1.77 -1.02
CA LYS A 99 10.12 2.67 -2.08
C LYS A 99 10.53 4.12 -1.81
N TYR A 100 10.35 4.61 -0.60
CA TYR A 100 10.77 5.97 -0.23
C TYR A 100 12.28 6.16 -0.37
N LEU A 101 13.09 5.25 0.18
CA LEU A 101 14.55 5.32 0.11
C LEU A 101 15.08 5.33 -1.33
N SER A 102 14.41 4.64 -2.25
CA SER A 102 14.79 4.64 -3.67
C SER A 102 14.53 5.97 -4.38
N THR A 103 13.69 6.84 -3.82
CA THR A 103 13.44 8.19 -4.36
C THR A 103 14.48 9.22 -3.91
N LEU A 104 15.25 8.88 -2.88
CA LEU A 104 16.26 9.78 -2.36
C LEU A 104 17.57 9.65 -3.17
N PRO A 105 18.33 10.74 -3.34
CA PRO A 105 19.61 10.68 -4.00
C PRO A 105 20.57 9.80 -3.20
N ALA A 106 21.44 9.08 -3.91
CA ALA A 106 22.53 8.37 -3.25
C ALA A 106 23.42 9.39 -2.51
N PRO A 107 23.88 9.08 -1.29
CA PRO A 107 24.79 9.96 -0.59
C PRO A 107 26.04 10.16 -1.42
N ALA A 108 26.57 11.38 -1.41
CA ALA A 108 27.87 11.64 -2.02
C ALA A 108 28.88 10.66 -1.43
N ALA A 109 29.73 10.08 -2.28
CA ALA A 109 30.77 9.15 -1.82
C ALA A 109 31.53 9.82 -0.66
N GLN A 110 31.45 9.23 0.50
CA GLN A 110 32.28 9.67 1.63
C GLN A 110 33.72 9.34 1.29
N PRO A 111 34.62 10.28 1.42
CA PRO A 111 36.04 10.07 1.14
C PRO A 111 36.65 9.00 2.04
#